data_5c137cf4d1ba46dfc3f6f2f89b9051aa
#
_entry.id   5c137cf4d1ba46dfc3f6f2f89b9051aa
#
_cell.length_a   1.000
_cell.length_b   1.000
_cell.length_c   1.000
_cell.angle_alpha   90.00
_cell.angle_beta   90.00
_cell.angle_gamma   90.00
#
_symmetry.space_group_name_H-M   'P 1'
#
loop_
_entity.id
_entity.type
_entity.pdbx_description
1 polymer ?
#
loop_
_entity_poly.entity_id
_entity_poly.type
_entity_poly.pdbx_seq_one_letter_code
_entity_poly.pdbx_strand_id
1 'polypeptide(L)'
;MKKIKVALKDRSYDISIESGLLNKIPKILNVFNRGQKWVLITQEKLMCLYGKGLVQNLALINFDISTIILPDGESIKSIKEFEGICLKMLSIGCDRYSSIITLGGGAVGDLSGFVASTYMRGIEYFQIPTTFLATVSYT
;
A
#
# COMPACT_ATOMS: atom_id res chain seq x y z
N MET A 1 14.99 -8.57 12.65
CA MET A 1 13.83 -8.66 11.73
C MET A 1 13.49 -10.12 11.46
N LYS A 2 12.29 -10.53 11.80
CA LYS A 2 11.78 -11.87 11.45
C LYS A 2 11.13 -11.82 10.07
N LYS A 3 11.54 -12.71 9.17
CA LYS A 3 10.92 -12.88 7.85
C LYS A 3 10.20 -14.21 7.78
N ILE A 4 8.97 -14.22 7.32
CA ILE A 4 8.19 -15.42 7.07
C ILE A 4 7.87 -15.46 5.58
N LYS A 5 8.31 -16.51 4.91
CA LYS A 5 8.05 -16.70 3.49
C LYS A 5 6.72 -17.44 3.31
N VAL A 6 5.80 -16.83 2.58
CA VAL A 6 4.57 -17.49 2.12
C VAL A 6 4.83 -18.05 0.73
N ALA A 7 4.98 -19.38 0.66
CA ALA A 7 5.36 -20.07 -0.57
C ALA A 7 4.12 -20.39 -1.43
N LEU A 8 3.93 -19.61 -2.49
CA LEU A 8 2.82 -19.75 -3.45
C LEU A 8 3.34 -19.86 -4.90
N LYS A 9 4.43 -20.59 -5.09
CA LYS A 9 5.14 -20.69 -6.39
C LYS A 9 5.56 -19.30 -6.87
N ASP A 10 5.11 -18.88 -8.04
CA ASP A 10 5.43 -17.59 -8.68
C ASP A 10 4.80 -16.38 -7.96
N ARG A 11 3.81 -16.62 -7.08
CA ARG A 11 3.15 -15.57 -6.27
C ARG A 11 3.64 -15.55 -4.82
N SER A 12 4.78 -16.16 -4.54
CA SER A 12 5.38 -16.16 -3.20
C SER A 12 5.73 -14.75 -2.74
N TYR A 13 5.54 -14.47 -1.46
CA TYR A 13 5.87 -13.18 -0.86
C TYR A 13 6.43 -13.34 0.56
N ASP A 14 7.07 -12.29 1.06
CA ASP A 14 7.66 -12.25 2.40
C ASP A 14 6.83 -11.37 3.34
N ILE A 15 6.62 -11.85 4.55
CA ILE A 15 6.09 -11.08 5.68
C ILE A 15 7.26 -10.70 6.58
N SER A 16 7.47 -9.41 6.76
CA SER A 16 8.51 -8.87 7.64
C SER A 16 7.90 -8.37 8.95
N ILE A 17 8.44 -8.81 10.08
CA ILE A 17 7.94 -8.44 11.41
C ILE A 17 9.11 -7.92 12.24
N GLU A 18 9.01 -6.67 12.71
CA GLU A 18 10.01 -6.07 13.60
C GLU A 18 9.42 -4.84 14.31
N SER A 19 9.86 -4.61 15.53
CA SER A 19 9.58 -3.34 16.22
C SER A 19 10.28 -2.19 15.50
N GLY A 20 9.57 -1.08 15.26
CA GLY A 20 10.12 0.07 14.53
C GLY A 20 10.30 -0.16 13.03
N LEU A 21 9.68 -1.20 12.46
CA LEU A 21 9.80 -1.55 11.05
C LEU A 21 9.39 -0.41 10.11
N LEU A 22 8.45 0.44 10.53
CA LEU A 22 7.97 1.57 9.72
C LEU A 22 9.12 2.49 9.25
N ASN A 23 10.11 2.72 10.11
CA ASN A 23 11.28 3.53 9.78
C ASN A 23 12.22 2.85 8.76
N LYS A 24 12.13 1.53 8.62
CA LYS A 24 12.94 0.75 7.69
C LYS A 24 12.25 0.49 6.35
N ILE A 25 10.95 0.80 6.24
CA ILE A 25 10.16 0.57 5.04
C ILE A 25 10.77 1.22 3.80
N PRO A 26 11.23 2.48 3.81
CA PRO A 26 11.86 3.08 2.64
C PRO A 26 13.03 2.25 2.10
N LYS A 27 13.88 1.75 3.00
CA LYS A 27 15.01 0.89 2.61
C LYS A 27 14.54 -0.47 2.05
N ILE A 28 13.50 -1.05 2.65
CA ILE A 28 12.93 -2.33 2.19
C ILE A 28 12.30 -2.18 0.81
N LEU A 29 11.54 -1.12 0.59
CA LEU A 29 10.85 -0.88 -0.68
C LEU A 29 11.80 -0.42 -1.79
N ASN A 30 12.95 0.13 -1.45
CA ASN A 30 13.89 0.67 -2.44
C ASN A 30 14.37 -0.38 -3.45
N VAL A 31 14.44 -1.66 -3.07
CA VAL A 31 14.80 -2.75 -3.98
C VAL A 31 13.75 -2.99 -5.07
N PHE A 32 12.53 -2.52 -4.87
CA PHE A 32 11.40 -2.61 -5.83
C PHE A 32 11.22 -1.32 -6.62
N ASN A 33 11.95 -0.24 -6.27
CA ASN A 33 11.83 1.04 -6.97
C ASN A 33 12.59 1.01 -8.30
N ARG A 34 11.83 1.05 -9.38
CA ARG A 34 12.31 1.06 -10.77
C ARG A 34 12.01 2.39 -11.46
N GLY A 35 11.69 3.43 -10.68
CA GLY A 35 11.24 4.73 -11.21
C GLY A 35 9.76 4.79 -11.58
N GLN A 36 8.97 3.77 -11.21
CA GLN A 36 7.52 3.77 -11.42
C GLN A 36 6.81 4.74 -10.48
N LYS A 37 5.55 5.02 -10.77
CA LYS A 37 4.67 5.76 -9.85
C LYS A 37 4.25 4.87 -8.67
N TRP A 38 4.29 5.45 -7.50
CA TRP A 38 3.83 4.84 -6.26
C TRP A 38 2.62 5.57 -5.73
N VAL A 39 1.67 4.86 -5.19
CA VAL A 39 0.48 5.43 -4.56
C VAL A 39 0.35 4.88 -3.15
N LEU A 40 0.42 5.77 -2.16
CA LEU A 40 0.07 5.43 -0.77
C LEU A 40 -1.43 5.61 -0.58
N ILE A 41 -2.13 4.54 -0.24
CA ILE A 41 -3.55 4.56 0.12
C ILE A 41 -3.67 4.37 1.64
N THR A 42 -4.29 5.32 2.31
CA THR A 42 -4.45 5.31 3.77
C THR A 42 -5.69 6.08 4.19
N GLN A 43 -6.00 6.06 5.47
CA GLN A 43 -7.05 6.87 6.07
C GLN A 43 -6.46 8.11 6.76
N GLU A 44 -7.29 9.14 6.95
CA GLU A 44 -6.84 10.46 7.39
C GLU A 44 -6.07 10.42 8.73
N LYS A 45 -6.59 9.68 9.71
CA LYS A 45 -5.93 9.53 11.01
C LYS A 45 -4.53 8.91 10.88
N LEU A 46 -4.38 7.88 10.07
CA LEU A 46 -3.10 7.20 9.86
C LEU A 46 -2.13 8.04 9.03
N MET A 47 -2.65 8.83 8.09
CA MET A 47 -1.83 9.79 7.36
C MET A 47 -1.20 10.81 8.29
N CYS A 48 -1.97 11.33 9.26
CA CYS A 48 -1.45 12.25 10.26
C CYS A 48 -0.42 11.61 11.20
N LEU A 49 -0.65 10.37 11.63
CA LEU A 49 0.21 9.68 12.60
C LEU A 49 1.51 9.16 11.98
N TYR A 50 1.43 8.57 10.79
CA TYR A 50 2.54 7.81 10.19
C TYR A 50 2.78 8.12 8.72
N GLY A 51 1.73 8.43 7.97
CA GLY A 51 1.80 8.53 6.51
C GLY A 51 2.68 9.68 6.03
N LYS A 52 2.59 10.85 6.68
CA LYS A 52 3.40 12.03 6.32
C LYS A 52 4.89 11.73 6.40
N GLY A 53 5.34 11.13 7.50
CA GLY A 53 6.74 10.76 7.68
C GLY A 53 7.19 9.70 6.68
N LEU A 54 6.35 8.70 6.41
CA LEU A 54 6.64 7.68 5.42
C LEU A 54 6.80 8.26 4.02
N VAL A 55 5.87 9.13 3.59
CA VAL A 55 5.94 9.80 2.27
C VAL A 55 7.20 10.66 2.15
N GLN A 56 7.52 11.45 3.17
CA GLN A 56 8.74 12.26 3.17
C GLN A 56 10.00 11.40 3.02
N ASN A 57 10.10 10.31 3.77
CA ASN A 57 11.25 9.42 3.72
C ASN A 57 11.38 8.70 2.36
N LEU A 58 10.25 8.32 1.74
CA LEU A 58 10.24 7.73 0.40
C LEU A 58 10.64 8.76 -0.66
N ALA A 59 10.14 9.99 -0.57
CA ALA A 59 10.50 11.06 -1.51
C ALA A 59 11.99 11.39 -1.46
N LEU A 60 12.61 11.38 -0.27
CA LEU A 60 14.04 11.61 -0.09
C LEU A 60 14.93 10.59 -0.82
N ILE A 61 14.42 9.39 -1.10
CA ILE A 61 15.13 8.35 -1.85
C ILE A 61 14.56 8.15 -3.26
N ASN A 62 14.02 9.23 -3.83
CA ASN A 62 13.56 9.32 -5.22
C ASN A 62 12.37 8.42 -5.59
N PHE A 63 11.44 8.19 -4.67
CA PHE A 63 10.14 7.62 -5.01
C PHE A 63 9.24 8.70 -5.62
N ASP A 64 8.66 8.41 -6.77
CA ASP A 64 7.56 9.21 -7.35
C ASP A 64 6.25 8.78 -6.66
N ILE A 65 6.02 9.34 -5.45
CA ILE A 65 4.92 8.93 -4.58
C ILE A 65 3.82 9.97 -4.49
N SER A 66 2.59 9.52 -4.70
CA SER A 66 1.35 10.28 -4.50
C SER A 66 0.53 9.61 -3.39
N THR A 67 -0.41 10.35 -2.81
CA THR A 67 -1.26 9.86 -1.72
C THR A 67 -2.73 9.91 -2.09
N ILE A 68 -3.47 8.89 -1.69
CA ILE A 68 -4.93 8.85 -1.71
C ILE A 68 -5.40 8.64 -0.27
N ILE A 69 -6.09 9.63 0.27
CA ILE A 69 -6.58 9.62 1.65
C ILE A 69 -8.07 9.31 1.64
N LEU A 70 -8.44 8.21 2.31
CA LEU A 70 -9.81 7.76 2.45
C LEU A 70 -10.41 8.22 3.78
N PRO A 71 -11.74 8.37 3.88
CA PRO A 71 -12.41 8.59 5.16
C PRO A 71 -12.11 7.47 6.15
N ASP A 72 -12.14 7.78 7.45
CA ASP A 72 -12.03 6.77 8.50
C ASP A 72 -13.27 5.87 8.54
N GLY A 73 -13.10 4.63 9.01
CA GLY A 73 -14.16 3.65 9.23
C GLY A 73 -14.30 2.60 8.14
N GLU A 74 -15.26 1.69 8.34
CA GLU A 74 -15.53 0.54 7.47
C GLU A 74 -16.39 0.88 6.24
N SER A 75 -17.04 2.03 6.21
CA SER A 75 -17.93 2.48 5.12
C SER A 75 -17.21 2.64 3.78
N ILE A 76 -15.86 2.66 3.79
CA ILE A 76 -15.04 2.73 2.57
C ILE A 76 -15.11 1.47 1.70
N LYS A 77 -15.54 0.33 2.25
CA LYS A 77 -15.73 -0.92 1.49
C LYS A 77 -16.96 -0.80 0.58
N SER A 78 -16.85 -0.04 -0.50
CA SER A 78 -17.92 0.20 -1.46
C SER A 78 -17.41 0.32 -2.88
N ILE A 79 -18.27 0.04 -3.84
CA ILE A 79 -17.96 0.21 -5.27
C ILE A 79 -17.66 1.67 -5.58
N LYS A 80 -18.34 2.60 -4.93
CA LYS A 80 -18.09 4.04 -5.09
C LYS A 80 -16.66 4.44 -4.70
N GLU A 81 -16.17 3.94 -3.57
CA GLU A 81 -14.79 4.23 -3.14
C GLU A 81 -13.77 3.54 -4.05
N PHE A 82 -14.04 2.31 -4.47
CA PHE A 82 -13.23 1.61 -5.46
C PHE A 82 -13.09 2.42 -6.76
N GLU A 83 -14.22 2.85 -7.34
CA GLU A 83 -14.22 3.69 -8.54
C GLU A 83 -13.45 4.98 -8.31
N GLY A 84 -13.68 5.65 -7.17
CA GLY A 84 -12.99 6.89 -6.81
C GLY A 84 -11.48 6.73 -6.75
N ILE A 85 -10.97 5.65 -6.21
CA ILE A 85 -9.53 5.36 -6.16
C ILE A 85 -9.01 5.15 -7.59
N CYS A 86 -9.68 4.34 -8.40
CA CYS A 86 -9.27 4.09 -9.79
C CYS A 86 -9.19 5.37 -10.61
N LEU A 87 -10.18 6.25 -10.47
CA LEU A 87 -10.19 7.55 -11.17
C LEU A 87 -9.05 8.46 -10.70
N LYS A 88 -8.77 8.51 -9.41
CA LYS A 88 -7.64 9.27 -8.88
C LYS A 88 -6.30 8.72 -9.39
N MET A 89 -6.14 7.41 -9.43
CA MET A 89 -4.94 6.78 -9.97
C MET A 89 -4.74 7.10 -11.46
N LEU A 90 -5.81 7.10 -12.25
CA LEU A 90 -5.75 7.51 -13.64
C LEU A 90 -5.33 8.99 -13.78
N SER A 91 -5.86 9.88 -12.96
CA SER A 91 -5.50 11.30 -12.95
C SER A 91 -4.04 11.55 -12.54
N ILE A 92 -3.49 10.73 -11.67
CA ILE A 92 -2.07 10.75 -11.28
C ILE A 92 -1.18 10.25 -12.44
N GLY A 93 -1.72 9.52 -13.38
CA GLY A 93 -1.00 8.90 -14.49
C GLY A 93 -0.43 7.52 -14.16
N CYS A 94 -1.07 6.81 -13.22
CA CYS A 94 -0.68 5.43 -12.91
C CYS A 94 -0.94 4.50 -14.08
N ASP A 95 0.01 3.64 -14.35
CA ASP A 95 -0.02 2.62 -15.40
C ASP A 95 0.11 1.21 -14.82
N ARG A 96 0.31 0.22 -15.68
CA ARG A 96 0.47 -1.19 -15.29
C ARG A 96 1.75 -1.48 -14.48
N TYR A 97 2.71 -0.56 -14.47
CA TYR A 97 3.97 -0.70 -13.73
C TYR A 97 3.95 0.03 -12.39
N SER A 98 2.89 0.78 -12.12
CA SER A 98 2.71 1.49 -10.85
C SER A 98 2.56 0.53 -9.69
N SER A 99 2.88 0.99 -8.49
CA SER A 99 2.79 0.17 -7.28
C SER A 99 1.93 0.85 -6.23
N ILE A 100 1.14 0.07 -5.50
CA ILE A 100 0.33 0.54 -4.37
C ILE A 100 1.00 0.16 -3.05
N ILE A 101 1.09 1.12 -2.14
CA ILE A 101 1.39 0.91 -0.72
C ILE A 101 0.11 1.17 0.06
N THR A 102 -0.29 0.25 0.91
CA THR A 102 -1.41 0.44 1.84
C THR A 102 -0.88 0.57 3.26
N LEU A 103 -1.28 1.62 3.94
CA LEU A 103 -1.03 1.83 5.36
C LEU A 103 -2.37 1.86 6.09
N GLY A 104 -2.72 0.78 6.80
CA GLY A 104 -4.02 0.75 7.47
C GLY A 104 -4.44 -0.59 8.03
N GLY A 105 -5.66 -0.61 8.52
CA GLY A 105 -6.35 -1.80 8.99
C GLY A 105 -7.00 -2.63 7.87
N GLY A 106 -7.92 -3.51 8.25
CA GLY A 106 -8.58 -4.43 7.33
C GLY A 106 -9.35 -3.73 6.21
N ALA A 107 -10.09 -2.66 6.53
CA ALA A 107 -10.91 -1.95 5.53
C ALA A 107 -10.06 -1.37 4.40
N VAL A 108 -8.99 -0.65 4.73
CA VAL A 108 -8.07 -0.07 3.75
C VAL A 108 -7.33 -1.16 2.98
N GLY A 109 -6.86 -2.20 3.67
CA GLY A 109 -6.16 -3.33 3.07
C GLY A 109 -7.02 -4.07 2.05
N ASP A 110 -8.27 -4.39 2.40
CA ASP A 110 -9.21 -5.08 1.51
C ASP A 110 -9.53 -4.26 0.26
N LEU A 111 -9.88 -2.99 0.46
CA LEU A 111 -10.23 -2.10 -0.65
C LEU A 111 -9.03 -1.88 -1.59
N SER A 112 -7.87 -1.57 -1.04
CA SER A 112 -6.65 -1.32 -1.83
C SER A 112 -6.14 -2.58 -2.51
N GLY A 113 -6.24 -3.74 -1.87
CA GLY A 113 -5.91 -5.02 -2.45
C GLY A 113 -6.81 -5.36 -3.65
N PHE A 114 -8.11 -5.06 -3.54
CA PHE A 114 -9.04 -5.21 -4.66
C PHE A 114 -8.70 -4.26 -5.82
N VAL A 115 -8.38 -3.00 -5.52
CA VAL A 115 -7.89 -2.06 -6.53
C VAL A 115 -6.62 -2.61 -7.21
N ALA A 116 -5.64 -3.04 -6.44
CA ALA A 116 -4.39 -3.56 -6.98
C ALA A 116 -4.59 -4.79 -7.88
N SER A 117 -5.53 -5.66 -7.53
CA SER A 117 -5.83 -6.87 -8.30
C SER A 117 -6.55 -6.61 -9.62
N THR A 118 -7.26 -5.49 -9.73
CA THR A 118 -8.13 -5.16 -10.88
C THR A 118 -7.58 -4.04 -11.75
N TYR A 119 -6.92 -3.05 -11.17
CA TYR A 119 -6.36 -1.91 -11.90
C TYR A 119 -5.32 -2.40 -12.92
N MET A 120 -5.48 -2.00 -14.18
CA MET A 120 -4.59 -2.39 -15.28
C MET A 120 -4.29 -3.91 -15.34
N ARG A 121 -5.26 -4.75 -14.98
CA ARG A 121 -5.15 -6.23 -14.88
C ARG A 121 -4.26 -6.74 -13.76
N GLY A 122 -4.02 -5.91 -12.77
CA GLY A 122 -3.20 -6.21 -11.60
C GLY A 122 -1.88 -5.46 -11.59
N ILE A 123 -1.60 -4.81 -10.47
CA ILE A 123 -0.35 -4.08 -10.21
C ILE A 123 0.26 -4.52 -8.89
N GLU A 124 1.52 -4.18 -8.65
CA GLU A 124 2.22 -4.51 -7.41
C GLU A 124 1.54 -3.88 -6.19
N TYR A 125 1.48 -4.65 -5.12
CA TYR A 125 0.81 -4.28 -3.89
C TYR A 125 1.67 -4.59 -2.66
N PHE A 126 1.86 -3.58 -1.80
CA PHE A 126 2.60 -3.68 -0.56
C PHE A 126 1.71 -3.26 0.61
N GLN A 127 1.49 -4.16 1.55
CA GLN A 127 0.63 -3.90 2.70
C GLN A 127 1.44 -3.61 3.95
N ILE A 128 1.12 -2.48 4.60
CA ILE A 128 1.64 -2.10 5.91
C ILE A 128 0.46 -2.13 6.90
N PRO A 129 0.20 -3.28 7.55
CA PRO A 129 -0.94 -3.42 8.44
C PRO A 129 -0.71 -2.67 9.76
N THR A 130 -1.73 -1.96 10.23
CA THR A 130 -1.72 -1.23 11.50
C THR A 130 -2.60 -1.86 12.57
N THR A 131 -3.31 -2.95 12.25
CA THR A 131 -4.12 -3.75 13.19
C THR A 131 -3.71 -5.20 13.14
N PHE A 132 -3.96 -5.93 14.23
CA PHE A 132 -3.68 -7.37 14.26
C PHE A 132 -4.48 -8.14 13.19
N LEU A 133 -5.74 -7.80 13.01
CA LEU A 133 -6.59 -8.44 12.00
C LEU A 133 -6.05 -8.23 10.58
N ALA A 134 -5.52 -7.07 10.28
CA ALA A 134 -4.96 -6.77 8.96
C ALA A 134 -3.62 -7.50 8.69
N THR A 135 -3.01 -8.12 9.69
CA THR A 135 -1.83 -8.98 9.51
C THR A 135 -2.18 -10.38 9.03
N VAL A 136 -3.46 -10.76 9.07
CA VAL A 136 -3.92 -12.03 8.49
C VAL A 136 -3.82 -11.93 6.98
N SER A 137 -3.08 -12.85 6.39
CA SER A 137 -2.82 -12.86 4.95
C SER A 137 -4.12 -13.01 4.15
N TYR A 138 -4.29 -12.16 3.18
CA TYR A 138 -5.29 -12.34 2.14
C TYR A 138 -4.66 -13.14 1.00
N THR A 139 -5.12 -14.33 0.88
CA THR A 139 -4.79 -15.19 -0.26
C THR A 139 -5.77 -14.96 -1.40
#